data_1f405a480fabbd98dd1847d910b85c70
#
_entry.id   1f405a480fabbd98dd1847d910b85c70
#
_cell.length_a   1.000
_cell.length_b   1.000
_cell.length_c   1.000
_cell.angle_alpha   90.00
_cell.angle_beta   90.00
_cell.angle_gamma   90.00
#
_symmetry.space_group_name_H-M   'P 1'
#
loop_
_entity.id
_entity.type
_entity.pdbx_description
1 polymer ?
#
loop_
_entity_poly.entity_id
_entity_poly.type
_entity_poly.pdbx_seq_one_letter_code
_entity_poly.pdbx_strand_id
1 'polypeptide(L)'
;MEQLFRPASEPTDRLVLYFNGWALSPIAVEHLGLPEGQDLLLLWDYRTDALDFDFSPYREIRLVAWSMGIWAADRFFAKHEELRSRVVSGTALAGTGYQVDDAVGIPEAFFHKTLEGLTEENRERFDRHMLGGKTYRHLYEEVRERSTEALYDEFIRPFTVDRDQPRPLPKPAAFGLWSKAFIGEDDRVVPPTNQENYWRIQG
;
A
#
# COMPACT_ATOMS: atom_id res chain seq x y z
N MET A 1 3.70 -1.70 -11.55
CA MET A 1 2.48 -1.24 -10.87
C MET A 1 1.43 -0.93 -11.92
N GLU A 2 0.17 -1.20 -11.62
CA GLU A 2 -0.97 -0.69 -12.37
C GLU A 2 -1.33 0.71 -11.87
N GLN A 3 -1.97 1.51 -12.72
CA GLN A 3 -2.30 2.90 -12.41
C GLN A 3 -3.67 3.32 -12.93
N LEU A 4 -4.35 4.16 -12.16
CA LEU A 4 -5.54 4.89 -12.57
C LEU A 4 -5.33 6.38 -12.32
N PHE A 5 -5.45 7.18 -13.38
CA PHE A 5 -5.39 8.63 -13.29
C PHE A 5 -6.79 9.24 -13.43
N ARG A 6 -7.12 10.15 -12.51
CA ARG A 6 -8.35 10.96 -12.56
C ARG A 6 -7.99 12.43 -12.46
N PRO A 7 -8.17 13.20 -13.53
CA PRO A 7 -7.93 14.64 -13.49
C PRO A 7 -9.00 15.36 -12.67
N ALA A 8 -8.61 16.46 -12.06
CA ALA A 8 -9.55 17.44 -11.52
C ALA A 8 -10.39 18.09 -12.62
N SER A 9 -11.47 18.78 -12.23
CA SER A 9 -12.32 19.52 -13.20
C SER A 9 -11.59 20.69 -13.87
N GLU A 10 -10.61 21.25 -13.19
CA GLU A 10 -9.79 22.36 -13.66
C GLU A 10 -8.29 21.98 -13.57
N PRO A 11 -7.44 22.51 -14.46
CA PRO A 11 -6.00 22.27 -14.42
C PRO A 11 -5.41 22.62 -13.05
N THR A 12 -4.55 21.74 -12.53
CA THR A 12 -3.95 21.88 -11.20
C THR A 12 -2.50 21.41 -11.18
N ASP A 13 -1.71 21.92 -10.26
CA ASP A 13 -0.36 21.46 -9.95
C ASP A 13 -0.30 20.61 -8.67
N ARG A 14 -1.46 20.13 -8.20
CA ARG A 14 -1.63 19.34 -6.98
C ARG A 14 -2.06 17.92 -7.32
N LEU A 15 -1.35 16.95 -6.75
CA LEU A 15 -1.59 15.53 -6.96
C LEU A 15 -1.87 14.82 -5.62
N VAL A 16 -2.94 14.06 -5.57
CA VAL A 16 -3.09 12.99 -4.59
C VAL A 16 -2.47 11.74 -5.19
N LEU A 17 -1.38 11.27 -4.60
CA LEU A 17 -0.70 10.03 -4.97
C LEU A 17 -1.09 8.95 -3.96
N TYR A 18 -1.92 8.00 -4.41
CA TYR A 18 -2.48 6.96 -3.55
C TYR A 18 -1.90 5.58 -3.89
N PHE A 19 -1.31 4.94 -2.91
CA PHE A 19 -0.85 3.55 -2.97
C PHE A 19 -1.84 2.65 -2.26
N ASN A 20 -2.53 1.78 -3.01
CA ASN A 20 -3.56 0.90 -2.50
C ASN A 20 -3.00 -0.28 -1.70
N GLY A 21 -3.86 -0.98 -0.96
CA GLY A 21 -3.50 -2.21 -0.25
C GLY A 21 -3.34 -3.41 -1.18
N TRP A 22 -2.73 -4.49 -0.67
CA TRP A 22 -2.60 -5.76 -1.39
C TRP A 22 -3.95 -6.32 -1.83
N ALA A 23 -3.96 -6.95 -3.00
CA ALA A 23 -5.10 -7.60 -3.64
C ALA A 23 -6.23 -6.67 -4.07
N LEU A 24 -6.15 -5.37 -3.78
CA LEU A 24 -7.21 -4.42 -4.07
C LEU A 24 -7.04 -3.76 -5.43
N SER A 25 -8.17 -3.38 -6.01
CA SER A 25 -8.29 -2.57 -7.22
C SER A 25 -8.77 -1.15 -6.87
N PRO A 26 -8.85 -0.23 -7.84
CA PRO A 26 -9.33 1.14 -7.60
C PRO A 26 -10.71 1.23 -6.94
N ILE A 27 -11.57 0.29 -7.20
CA ILE A 27 -12.98 0.33 -6.74
C ILE A 27 -13.10 0.23 -5.21
N ALA A 28 -12.12 -0.40 -4.54
CA ALA A 28 -12.09 -0.46 -3.08
C ALA A 28 -12.08 0.93 -2.41
N VAL A 29 -11.60 1.95 -3.14
CA VAL A 29 -11.47 3.32 -2.65
C VAL A 29 -12.27 4.34 -3.46
N GLU A 30 -13.08 3.89 -4.41
CA GLU A 30 -13.90 4.74 -5.28
C GLU A 30 -14.90 5.62 -4.53
N HIS A 31 -15.38 5.11 -3.39
CA HIS A 31 -16.29 5.80 -2.49
C HIS A 31 -15.63 6.95 -1.71
N LEU A 32 -14.31 7.03 -1.71
CA LEU A 32 -13.59 8.11 -1.04
C LEU A 32 -13.66 9.38 -1.89
N GLY A 33 -14.15 10.46 -1.29
CA GLY A 33 -14.15 11.77 -1.92
C GLY A 33 -12.73 12.30 -2.09
N LEU A 34 -12.44 12.86 -3.27
CA LEU A 34 -11.21 13.61 -3.49
C LEU A 34 -11.42 15.06 -3.07
N PRO A 35 -10.42 15.72 -2.49
CA PRO A 35 -10.45 17.17 -2.32
C PRO A 35 -10.56 17.86 -3.69
N GLU A 36 -11.36 18.91 -3.77
CA GLU A 36 -11.47 19.70 -4.99
C GLU A 36 -10.12 20.28 -5.43
N GLY A 37 -9.94 20.43 -6.75
CA GLY A 37 -8.75 21.05 -7.33
C GLY A 37 -7.47 20.22 -7.17
N GLN A 38 -7.58 18.90 -7.10
CA GLN A 38 -6.45 17.97 -7.08
C GLN A 38 -6.68 16.82 -8.05
N ASP A 39 -5.62 16.47 -8.81
CA ASP A 39 -5.61 15.24 -9.59
C ASP A 39 -5.39 14.04 -8.66
N LEU A 40 -5.82 12.86 -9.08
CA LEU A 40 -5.56 11.59 -8.41
C LEU A 40 -4.73 10.68 -9.31
N LEU A 41 -3.63 10.18 -8.79
CA LEU A 41 -2.96 8.99 -9.31
C LEU A 41 -3.06 7.88 -8.27
N LEU A 42 -3.82 6.83 -8.60
CA LEU A 42 -4.01 5.66 -7.77
C LEU A 42 -3.20 4.51 -8.33
N LEU A 43 -2.40 3.87 -7.47
CA LEU A 43 -1.47 2.79 -7.80
C LEU A 43 -1.83 1.52 -7.05
N TRP A 44 -1.72 0.38 -7.72
CA TRP A 44 -1.90 -0.96 -7.15
C TRP A 44 -1.08 -1.99 -7.94
N ASP A 45 -1.18 -3.27 -7.57
CA ASP A 45 -0.44 -4.37 -8.19
C ASP A 45 1.07 -4.15 -8.23
N TYR A 46 1.70 -4.37 -7.10
CA TYR A 46 3.13 -4.10 -6.91
C TYR A 46 4.05 -5.24 -7.34
N ARG A 47 3.63 -6.09 -8.29
CA ARG A 47 4.50 -7.14 -8.86
C ARG A 47 5.71 -6.56 -9.59
N THR A 48 5.65 -5.32 -10.02
CA THR A 48 6.78 -4.57 -10.61
C THR A 48 6.86 -3.17 -10.01
N ASP A 49 8.03 -2.52 -10.16
CA ASP A 49 8.21 -1.11 -9.80
C ASP A 49 7.99 -0.16 -11.00
N ALA A 50 7.68 -0.71 -12.18
CA ALA A 50 7.48 0.10 -13.38
C ALA A 50 6.23 0.98 -13.23
N LEU A 51 6.40 2.25 -13.53
CA LEU A 51 5.36 3.26 -13.56
C LEU A 51 5.68 4.23 -14.69
N ASP A 52 4.72 4.44 -15.58
CA ASP A 52 4.81 5.42 -16.67
C ASP A 52 3.84 6.56 -16.40
N PHE A 53 4.35 7.59 -15.69
CA PHE A 53 3.57 8.79 -15.35
C PHE A 53 4.47 10.02 -15.28
N ASP A 54 4.03 11.12 -15.90
CA ASP A 54 4.74 12.38 -15.87
C ASP A 54 4.39 13.20 -14.62
N PHE A 55 5.33 13.27 -13.67
CA PHE A 55 5.22 14.08 -12.46
C PHE A 55 5.62 15.54 -12.65
N SER A 56 6.11 15.94 -13.84
CA SER A 56 6.64 17.29 -14.04
C SER A 56 5.63 18.43 -13.81
N PRO A 57 4.31 18.27 -14.08
CA PRO A 57 3.33 19.33 -13.82
C PRO A 57 3.06 19.59 -12.34
N TYR A 58 3.39 18.61 -11.45
CA TYR A 58 2.95 18.68 -10.06
C TYR A 58 4.00 19.28 -9.14
N ARG A 59 3.61 20.31 -8.40
CA ARG A 59 4.43 20.97 -7.37
C ARG A 59 4.15 20.46 -5.98
N GLU A 60 2.91 20.06 -5.72
CA GLU A 60 2.45 19.55 -4.42
C GLU A 60 1.93 18.12 -4.58
N ILE A 61 2.48 17.20 -3.80
CA ILE A 61 2.03 15.81 -3.73
C ILE A 61 1.50 15.54 -2.31
N ARG A 62 0.26 15.07 -2.24
CA ARG A 62 -0.32 14.50 -1.02
C ARG A 62 -0.27 12.99 -1.14
N LEU A 63 0.63 12.40 -0.37
CA LEU A 63 0.82 10.96 -0.33
C LEU A 63 -0.18 10.31 0.61
N VAL A 64 -0.86 9.28 0.13
CA VAL A 64 -1.70 8.38 0.93
C VAL A 64 -1.30 6.95 0.59
N ALA A 65 -1.11 6.11 1.59
CA ALA A 65 -0.81 4.71 1.36
C ALA A 65 -1.51 3.82 2.39
N TRP A 66 -2.03 2.71 1.91
CA TRP A 66 -2.75 1.75 2.73
C TRP A 66 -2.04 0.40 2.75
N SER A 67 -1.76 -0.13 3.96
CA SER A 67 -1.21 -1.47 4.16
C SER A 67 0.07 -1.70 3.33
N MET A 68 0.11 -2.68 2.43
CA MET A 68 1.23 -2.95 1.52
C MET A 68 1.63 -1.74 0.67
N GLY A 69 0.70 -0.83 0.41
CA GLY A 69 0.97 0.43 -0.28
C GLY A 69 2.02 1.30 0.41
N ILE A 70 2.19 1.18 1.74
CA ILE A 70 3.22 1.92 2.48
C ILE A 70 4.62 1.42 2.08
N TRP A 71 4.82 0.10 2.03
CA TRP A 71 6.05 -0.50 1.53
C TRP A 71 6.35 -0.09 0.08
N ALA A 72 5.31 -0.10 -0.77
CA ALA A 72 5.45 0.27 -2.17
C ALA A 72 5.80 1.76 -2.33
N ALA A 73 5.19 2.64 -1.53
CA ALA A 73 5.49 4.07 -1.51
C ALA A 73 6.92 4.35 -1.04
N ASP A 74 7.39 3.72 0.03
CA ASP A 74 8.76 3.86 0.51
C ASP A 74 9.78 3.47 -0.57
N ARG A 75 9.53 2.36 -1.29
CA ARG A 75 10.36 1.93 -2.43
C ARG A 75 10.31 2.89 -3.60
N PHE A 76 9.11 3.38 -3.92
CA PHE A 76 8.92 4.37 -4.99
C PHE A 76 9.75 5.63 -4.70
N PHE A 77 9.61 6.21 -3.53
CA PHE A 77 10.34 7.42 -3.16
C PHE A 77 11.83 7.19 -2.89
N ALA A 78 12.28 5.97 -2.65
CA ALA A 78 13.70 5.63 -2.64
C ALA A 78 14.33 5.68 -4.04
N LYS A 79 13.54 5.48 -5.10
CA LYS A 79 13.98 5.58 -6.50
C LYS A 79 13.73 6.95 -7.12
N HIS A 80 12.80 7.72 -6.56
CA HIS A 80 12.37 9.04 -7.03
C HIS A 80 12.61 10.09 -5.93
N GLU A 81 13.86 10.21 -5.49
CA GLU A 81 14.23 11.13 -4.40
C GLU A 81 13.91 12.58 -4.73
N GLU A 82 13.94 12.96 -6.02
CA GLU A 82 13.60 14.29 -6.52
C GLU A 82 12.14 14.69 -6.23
N LEU A 83 11.23 13.71 -6.10
CA LEU A 83 9.83 13.97 -5.80
C LEU A 83 9.57 14.22 -4.31
N ARG A 84 10.49 13.82 -3.43
CA ARG A 84 10.29 13.92 -1.97
C ARG A 84 10.06 15.36 -1.51
N SER A 85 10.77 16.30 -2.07
CA SER A 85 10.62 17.72 -1.74
C SER A 85 9.26 18.30 -2.11
N ARG A 86 8.50 17.61 -2.97
CA ARG A 86 7.14 18.00 -3.37
C ARG A 86 6.06 17.39 -2.47
N VAL A 87 6.41 16.42 -1.60
CA VAL A 87 5.46 15.81 -0.68
C VAL A 87 5.13 16.77 0.45
N VAL A 88 3.93 17.32 0.43
CA VAL A 88 3.43 18.28 1.44
C VAL A 88 2.75 17.59 2.63
N SER A 89 2.29 16.36 2.44
CA SER A 89 1.76 15.52 3.52
C SER A 89 1.82 14.05 3.12
N GLY A 90 2.09 13.17 4.08
CA GLY A 90 2.04 11.73 3.92
C GLY A 90 1.13 11.10 4.98
N THR A 91 0.16 10.33 4.55
CA THR A 91 -0.77 9.61 5.43
C THR A 91 -0.64 8.12 5.21
N ALA A 92 -0.25 7.40 6.24
CA ALA A 92 -0.18 5.95 6.27
C ALA A 92 -1.42 5.37 6.95
N LEU A 93 -1.99 4.30 6.38
CA LEU A 93 -3.20 3.64 6.86
C LEU A 93 -2.93 2.16 7.08
N ALA A 94 -3.11 1.67 8.31
CA ALA A 94 -3.14 0.25 8.67
C ALA A 94 -1.99 -0.58 8.06
N GLY A 95 -0.75 -0.23 8.38
CA GLY A 95 0.42 -0.95 7.89
C GLY A 95 1.74 -0.27 8.25
N THR A 96 2.82 -0.80 7.69
CA THR A 96 4.19 -0.35 7.90
C THR A 96 5.01 -0.46 6.61
N GLY A 97 6.18 0.17 6.57
CA GLY A 97 7.13 0.00 5.48
C GLY A 97 7.88 -1.35 5.49
N TYR A 98 7.67 -2.17 6.54
CA TYR A 98 8.19 -3.53 6.66
C TYR A 98 7.06 -4.53 6.48
N GLN A 99 7.01 -5.17 5.32
CA GLN A 99 5.88 -6.07 5.01
C GLN A 99 5.93 -7.35 5.85
N VAL A 100 7.09 -7.97 6.02
CA VAL A 100 7.24 -9.22 6.78
C VAL A 100 8.29 -9.05 7.86
N ASP A 101 7.85 -8.98 9.10
CA ASP A 101 8.71 -8.85 10.28
C ASP A 101 7.89 -9.07 11.56
N ASP A 102 8.39 -9.89 12.48
CA ASP A 102 7.67 -10.26 13.70
C ASP A 102 7.45 -9.09 14.67
N ALA A 103 8.26 -8.04 14.59
CA ALA A 103 8.22 -6.91 15.52
C ALA A 103 7.58 -5.64 14.93
N VAL A 104 7.69 -5.44 13.61
CA VAL A 104 7.31 -4.18 12.96
C VAL A 104 6.52 -4.36 11.65
N GLY A 105 6.13 -5.58 11.31
CA GLY A 105 5.40 -5.92 10.09
C GLY A 105 4.37 -7.03 10.28
N ILE A 106 4.07 -7.75 9.21
CA ILE A 106 3.30 -8.98 9.25
C ILE A 106 4.16 -10.06 9.89
N PRO A 107 3.71 -10.77 10.94
CA PRO A 107 4.45 -11.87 11.52
C PRO A 107 4.77 -12.96 10.49
N GLU A 108 6.01 -13.45 10.47
CA GLU A 108 6.48 -14.40 9.45
C GLU A 108 5.62 -15.66 9.38
N ALA A 109 5.19 -16.19 10.52
CA ALA A 109 4.29 -17.34 10.57
C ALA A 109 2.92 -17.05 9.93
N PHE A 110 2.37 -15.85 10.13
CA PHE A 110 1.10 -15.45 9.50
C PHE A 110 1.27 -15.26 7.99
N PHE A 111 2.39 -14.67 7.56
CA PHE A 111 2.73 -14.48 6.16
C PHE A 111 2.79 -15.82 5.41
N HIS A 112 3.54 -16.80 5.93
CA HIS A 112 3.64 -18.13 5.31
C HIS A 112 2.29 -18.85 5.27
N LYS A 113 1.53 -18.80 6.37
CA LYS A 113 0.18 -19.40 6.40
C LYS A 113 -0.77 -18.76 5.37
N THR A 114 -0.64 -17.46 5.12
CA THR A 114 -1.41 -16.75 4.10
C THR A 114 -1.06 -17.26 2.71
N LEU A 115 0.22 -17.39 2.39
CA LEU A 115 0.68 -17.95 1.11
C LEU A 115 0.21 -19.39 0.89
N GLU A 116 0.31 -20.25 1.91
CA GLU A 116 -0.16 -21.63 1.86
C GLU A 116 -1.68 -21.74 1.63
N GLY A 117 -2.43 -20.80 2.21
CA GLY A 117 -3.89 -20.72 2.06
C GLY A 117 -4.38 -20.10 0.76
N LEU A 118 -3.53 -19.38 0.05
CA LEU A 118 -3.87 -18.69 -1.20
C LEU A 118 -3.75 -19.65 -2.39
N THR A 119 -4.77 -20.49 -2.57
CA THR A 119 -4.87 -21.46 -3.67
C THR A 119 -6.17 -21.29 -4.43
N GLU A 120 -6.26 -21.74 -5.68
CA GLU A 120 -7.51 -21.69 -6.46
C GLU A 120 -8.69 -22.40 -5.72
N GLU A 121 -8.42 -23.53 -5.08
CA GLU A 121 -9.42 -24.26 -4.32
C GLU A 121 -9.97 -23.47 -3.13
N ASN A 122 -9.13 -22.71 -2.46
CA ASN A 122 -9.49 -21.94 -1.27
C ASN A 122 -9.85 -20.49 -1.58
N ARG A 123 -9.72 -20.02 -2.83
CA ARG A 123 -9.80 -18.64 -3.23
C ARG A 123 -11.06 -17.92 -2.74
N GLU A 124 -12.23 -18.53 -2.93
CA GLU A 124 -13.47 -17.91 -2.50
C GLU A 124 -13.55 -17.71 -0.97
N ARG A 125 -13.08 -18.71 -0.21
CA ARG A 125 -13.02 -18.62 1.25
C ARG A 125 -12.02 -17.58 1.71
N PHE A 126 -10.87 -17.50 1.02
CA PHE A 126 -9.83 -16.54 1.28
C PHE A 126 -10.33 -15.11 1.06
N ASP A 127 -10.93 -14.81 -0.09
CA ASP A 127 -11.49 -13.50 -0.43
C ASP A 127 -12.55 -13.05 0.59
N ARG A 128 -13.44 -13.95 1.00
CA ARG A 128 -14.44 -13.66 2.05
C ARG A 128 -13.80 -13.31 3.39
N HIS A 129 -12.73 -13.99 3.75
CA HIS A 129 -12.04 -13.75 5.01
C HIS A 129 -11.29 -12.42 4.97
N MET A 130 -10.59 -12.14 3.89
CA MET A 130 -9.85 -10.92 3.67
C MET A 130 -10.76 -9.68 3.69
N LEU A 131 -11.95 -9.78 3.09
CA LEU A 131 -12.92 -8.69 3.01
C LEU A 131 -13.86 -8.60 4.24
N GLY A 132 -13.55 -9.26 5.35
CA GLY A 132 -14.36 -9.17 6.57
C GLY A 132 -15.77 -9.76 6.46
N GLY A 133 -15.96 -10.78 5.61
CA GLY A 133 -17.23 -11.49 5.47
C GLY A 133 -18.29 -10.67 4.72
N LYS A 134 -19.50 -10.54 5.31
CA LYS A 134 -20.65 -9.92 4.62
C LYS A 134 -20.52 -8.40 4.42
N THR A 135 -19.70 -7.73 5.22
CA THR A 135 -19.63 -6.27 5.27
C THR A 135 -19.17 -5.66 3.94
N TYR A 136 -18.15 -6.26 3.32
CA TYR A 136 -17.60 -5.79 2.06
C TYR A 136 -17.87 -6.72 0.88
N ARG A 137 -19.03 -7.39 0.90
CA ARG A 137 -19.42 -8.32 -0.17
C ARG A 137 -19.40 -7.71 -1.56
N HIS A 138 -19.67 -6.41 -1.68
CA HIS A 138 -19.65 -5.70 -2.96
C HIS A 138 -18.26 -5.63 -3.60
N LEU A 139 -17.18 -5.85 -2.81
CA LEU A 139 -15.82 -5.88 -3.32
C LEU A 139 -15.36 -7.28 -3.77
N TYR A 140 -16.19 -8.31 -3.62
CA TYR A 140 -15.79 -9.70 -3.95
C TYR A 140 -15.50 -9.89 -5.43
N GLU A 141 -16.32 -9.34 -6.30
CA GLU A 141 -16.16 -9.53 -7.74
C GLU A 141 -14.86 -8.91 -8.22
N GLU A 142 -14.48 -7.78 -7.68
CA GLU A 142 -13.27 -7.05 -8.04
C GLU A 142 -11.99 -7.71 -7.55
N VAL A 143 -12.00 -8.21 -6.33
CA VAL A 143 -10.87 -9.00 -5.82
C VAL A 143 -10.70 -10.26 -6.67
N ARG A 144 -11.78 -10.81 -7.20
CA ARG A 144 -11.77 -11.98 -8.09
C ARG A 144 -11.28 -11.70 -9.52
N GLU A 145 -11.31 -10.47 -9.99
CA GLU A 145 -10.76 -10.12 -11.32
C GLU A 145 -9.26 -10.41 -11.41
N ARG A 146 -8.55 -10.35 -10.30
CA ARG A 146 -7.14 -10.69 -10.24
C ARG A 146 -6.95 -12.19 -9.99
N SER A 147 -6.11 -12.86 -10.78
CA SER A 147 -5.81 -14.28 -10.59
C SER A 147 -5.15 -14.57 -9.25
N THR A 148 -5.30 -15.79 -8.75
CA THR A 148 -4.64 -16.25 -7.52
C THR A 148 -3.11 -16.14 -7.65
N GLU A 149 -2.56 -16.47 -8.81
CA GLU A 149 -1.13 -16.33 -9.12
C GLU A 149 -0.68 -14.86 -9.01
N ALA A 150 -1.45 -13.91 -9.57
CA ALA A 150 -1.10 -12.49 -9.48
C ALA A 150 -1.10 -11.98 -8.03
N LEU A 151 -2.05 -12.44 -7.22
CA LEU A 151 -2.09 -12.09 -5.79
C LEU A 151 -0.94 -12.72 -5.01
N TYR A 152 -0.59 -13.97 -5.33
CA TYR A 152 0.55 -14.67 -4.73
C TYR A 152 1.86 -13.95 -5.05
N ASP A 153 2.10 -13.64 -6.32
CA ASP A 153 3.31 -12.96 -6.79
C ASP A 153 3.47 -11.58 -6.17
N GLU A 154 2.36 -10.85 -6.04
CA GLU A 154 2.37 -9.54 -5.38
C GLU A 154 2.69 -9.67 -3.89
N PHE A 155 2.07 -10.64 -3.19
CA PHE A 155 2.24 -10.80 -1.74
C PHE A 155 3.64 -11.27 -1.35
N ILE A 156 4.22 -12.18 -2.12
CA ILE A 156 5.56 -12.73 -1.85
C ILE A 156 6.67 -11.73 -2.20
N ARG A 157 6.40 -10.77 -3.07
CA ARG A 157 7.44 -9.87 -3.58
C ARG A 157 8.21 -9.08 -2.51
N PRO A 158 7.59 -8.45 -1.50
CA PRO A 158 8.32 -7.77 -0.44
C PRO A 158 9.30 -8.70 0.28
N PHE A 159 8.88 -9.93 0.55
CA PHE A 159 9.72 -10.93 1.22
C PHE A 159 10.94 -11.31 0.36
N THR A 160 10.74 -11.51 -0.94
CA THR A 160 11.83 -11.88 -1.86
C THR A 160 12.78 -10.73 -2.15
N VAL A 161 12.26 -9.52 -2.32
CA VAL A 161 13.07 -8.32 -2.62
C VAL A 161 13.87 -7.85 -1.42
N ASP A 162 13.29 -7.94 -0.22
CA ASP A 162 13.92 -7.45 1.01
C ASP A 162 14.80 -8.50 1.69
N ARG A 163 14.67 -9.79 1.31
CA ARG A 163 15.39 -10.91 1.92
C ARG A 163 16.91 -10.77 1.88
N ASP A 164 17.43 -10.32 0.74
CA ASP A 164 18.87 -10.22 0.50
C ASP A 164 19.45 -8.84 0.85
N GLN A 165 18.60 -7.92 1.26
CA GLN A 165 19.06 -6.64 1.75
C GLN A 165 19.25 -6.72 3.27
N PRO A 166 20.45 -6.37 3.78
CA PRO A 166 20.59 -6.21 5.21
C PRO A 166 19.55 -5.19 5.66
N ARG A 167 18.55 -5.65 6.39
CA ARG A 167 17.55 -4.78 7.01
C ARG A 167 18.23 -4.00 8.14
N PRO A 168 18.76 -2.82 7.90
CA PRO A 168 18.90 -1.91 9.01
C PRO A 168 17.45 -1.64 9.42
N LEU A 169 17.15 -1.84 10.70
CA LEU A 169 16.00 -1.25 11.37
C LEU A 169 15.72 0.12 10.72
N PRO A 170 14.45 0.47 10.54
CA PRO A 170 14.00 1.46 9.60
C PRO A 170 14.97 2.63 9.51
N LYS A 171 15.62 2.72 8.35
CA LYS A 171 16.43 3.89 8.12
C LYS A 171 15.52 5.10 8.24
N PRO A 172 16.02 6.14 8.90
CA PRO A 172 15.44 7.49 8.77
C PRO A 172 15.28 7.98 7.33
N ALA A 173 15.54 7.18 6.32
CA ALA A 173 15.41 7.57 4.91
C ALA A 173 13.95 7.75 4.46
N ALA A 174 12.99 7.21 5.18
CA ALA A 174 11.59 7.59 5.05
C ALA A 174 11.26 8.85 5.87
N PHE A 175 12.23 9.44 6.58
CA PHE A 175 12.05 10.70 7.28
C PHE A 175 11.52 11.77 6.36
N GLY A 176 10.38 12.34 6.75
CA GLY A 176 9.74 13.44 6.06
C GLY A 176 8.68 13.06 5.03
N LEU A 177 8.49 11.78 4.71
CA LEU A 177 7.36 11.35 3.87
C LEU A 177 6.05 11.26 4.66
N TRP A 178 6.11 10.68 5.86
CA TRP A 178 4.94 10.37 6.65
C TRP A 178 4.70 11.42 7.73
N SER A 179 3.57 12.13 7.65
CA SER A 179 3.14 13.10 8.67
C SER A 179 2.09 12.55 9.62
N LYS A 180 1.40 11.46 9.22
CA LYS A 180 0.37 10.80 10.03
C LYS A 180 0.35 9.31 9.75
N ALA A 181 0.10 8.52 10.80
CA ALA A 181 -0.19 7.10 10.69
C ALA A 181 -1.48 6.78 11.46
N PHE A 182 -2.38 6.06 10.80
CA PHE A 182 -3.61 5.54 11.41
C PHE A 182 -3.46 4.05 11.61
N ILE A 183 -3.53 3.61 12.85
CA ILE A 183 -3.39 2.21 13.27
C ILE A 183 -4.78 1.63 13.51
N GLY A 184 -5.09 0.51 12.89
CA GLY A 184 -6.33 -0.21 13.14
C GLY A 184 -6.24 -0.98 14.45
N GLU A 185 -7.11 -0.71 15.41
CA GLU A 185 -7.10 -1.35 16.74
C GLU A 185 -7.33 -2.88 16.66
N ASP A 186 -8.08 -3.34 15.67
CA ASP A 186 -8.41 -4.74 15.43
C ASP A 186 -7.70 -5.33 14.19
N ASP A 187 -6.60 -4.73 13.73
CA ASP A 187 -5.86 -5.23 12.58
C ASP A 187 -5.28 -6.61 12.87
N ARG A 188 -5.73 -7.60 12.08
CA ARG A 188 -5.35 -9.01 12.22
C ARG A 188 -4.23 -9.43 11.27
N VAL A 189 -3.83 -8.56 10.37
CA VAL A 189 -2.77 -8.81 9.40
C VAL A 189 -1.45 -8.22 9.90
N VAL A 190 -1.43 -6.91 10.15
CA VAL A 190 -0.30 -6.24 10.79
C VAL A 190 -0.72 -5.89 12.21
N PRO A 191 -0.29 -6.64 13.25
CA PRO A 191 -0.74 -6.40 14.61
C PRO A 191 -0.57 -4.94 15.03
N PRO A 192 -1.53 -4.34 15.75
CA PRO A 192 -1.45 -2.95 16.21
C PRO A 192 -0.13 -2.64 16.90
N THR A 193 0.35 -3.56 17.74
CA THR A 193 1.64 -3.42 18.44
C THR A 193 2.82 -3.29 17.47
N ASN A 194 2.81 -4.06 16.36
CA ASN A 194 3.87 -3.98 15.34
C ASN A 194 3.83 -2.66 14.59
N GLN A 195 2.63 -2.17 14.28
CA GLN A 195 2.45 -0.84 13.69
C GLN A 195 2.94 0.26 14.64
N GLU A 196 2.57 0.21 15.93
CA GLU A 196 3.05 1.14 16.95
C GLU A 196 4.56 1.13 17.07
N ASN A 197 5.18 -0.06 17.10
CA ASN A 197 6.62 -0.21 17.16
C ASN A 197 7.30 0.44 15.95
N TYR A 198 6.79 0.18 14.74
CA TYR A 198 7.31 0.77 13.52
C TYR A 198 7.22 2.30 13.55
N TRP A 199 6.04 2.84 13.80
CA TRP A 199 5.81 4.29 13.75
C TRP A 199 6.52 5.04 14.87
N ARG A 200 6.71 4.44 16.05
CA ARG A 200 7.53 5.02 17.13
C ARG A 200 9.00 5.19 16.72
N ILE A 201 9.54 4.29 15.89
CA ILE A 201 10.91 4.38 15.40
C ILE A 201 11.02 5.43 14.29
N GLN A 202 9.94 5.67 13.55
CA GLN A 202 9.90 6.68 12.49
C GLN A 202 9.81 8.12 13.04
N GLY A 203 9.51 8.33 14.32
CA GLY A 203 9.41 9.64 14.98
C GLY A 203 8.04 10.18 14.96
#